data_b09ca6d70b5a0a45d948a9e174197648
#
_entry.id   b09ca6d70b5a0a45d948a9e174197648
#
_cell.length_a   1.000
_cell.length_b   1.000
_cell.length_c   1.000
_cell.angle_alpha   90.00
_cell.angle_beta   90.00
_cell.angle_gamma   90.00
#
_symmetry.space_group_name_H-M   'P 1'
#
loop_
_entity.id
_entity.type
_entity.pdbx_description
1 polymer ?
#
loop_
_entity_poly.entity_id
_entity_poly.type
_entity_poly.pdbx_seq_one_letter_code
_entity_poly.pdbx_strand_id
1 'polypeptide(L)'
;GTGQGGTAADAEGGAAGNPEEISPEEAAKITILEDYQVLYNVLGELRAEVEKSMVSVTAVTSDVNWINDTLENTGVTSGLIVADNGRELLILAGYRELEDADSISVSFGGDQKEAAVKEIDQATGLAVLAVPLSELSEEQRNGITYASLGSSAGRALVGQPVLAVGSPAGAGGSVCYGMVTSQGTALGLLDSNYKLLTTDIYGSRSASGVI
;
A
#
# COMPACT_ATOMS: atom_id res chain seq x y z
N GLY A 1 -67.86 -8.66 -65.18
CA GLY A 1 -68.06 -8.03 -63.90
C GLY A 1 -66.94 -8.31 -62.96
N THR A 2 -66.48 -7.24 -62.32
CA THR A 2 -65.82 -7.16 -61.01
C THR A 2 -64.53 -7.98 -60.82
N GLY A 3 -63.34 -7.51 -60.71
CA GLY A 3 -62.81 -6.41 -59.94
C GLY A 3 -62.30 -6.88 -58.59
N GLN A 4 -61.06 -6.83 -58.34
CA GLN A 4 -60.34 -6.63 -57.05
C GLN A 4 -58.89 -7.12 -57.21
N GLY A 5 -57.82 -6.39 -57.13
CA GLY A 5 -57.45 -5.40 -56.15
C GLY A 5 -56.68 -6.11 -55.03
N GLY A 6 -55.39 -6.47 -55.22
CA GLY A 6 -54.53 -7.03 -54.20
C GLY A 6 -53.38 -6.04 -54.00
N THR A 7 -53.37 -5.41 -52.84
CA THR A 7 -52.36 -4.48 -52.36
C THR A 7 -51.08 -5.22 -52.04
N ALA A 8 -50.00 -4.83 -52.65
CA ALA A 8 -48.65 -5.19 -52.25
C ALA A 8 -48.32 -4.50 -50.92
N ALA A 9 -47.87 -5.28 -49.95
CA ALA A 9 -47.30 -4.76 -48.72
C ALA A 9 -45.79 -4.46 -48.94
N ASP A 10 -45.46 -3.19 -48.81
CA ASP A 10 -44.09 -2.74 -48.76
C ASP A 10 -43.39 -3.30 -47.50
N ALA A 11 -42.42 -4.15 -47.71
CA ALA A 11 -41.49 -4.54 -46.67
C ALA A 11 -40.42 -3.44 -46.58
N GLU A 12 -40.53 -2.58 -45.57
CA GLU A 12 -39.46 -1.67 -45.18
C GLU A 12 -38.24 -2.51 -44.77
N GLY A 13 -37.23 -2.45 -45.62
CA GLY A 13 -35.89 -2.95 -45.26
C GLY A 13 -35.30 -2.07 -44.17
N GLY A 14 -35.20 -2.64 -42.97
CA GLY A 14 -34.44 -2.02 -41.88
C GLY A 14 -33.01 -1.76 -42.33
N ALA A 15 -32.64 -0.48 -42.41
CA ALA A 15 -31.28 -0.06 -42.64
C ALA A 15 -30.44 -0.59 -41.46
N ALA A 16 -29.59 -1.58 -41.74
CA ALA A 16 -28.47 -1.90 -40.87
C ALA A 16 -27.60 -0.64 -40.77
N GLY A 17 -27.63 0.00 -39.59
CA GLY A 17 -26.79 1.16 -39.30
C GLY A 17 -25.35 0.73 -39.53
N ASN A 18 -24.69 1.45 -40.41
CA ASN A 18 -23.25 1.36 -40.60
C ASN A 18 -22.62 1.58 -39.24
N PRO A 19 -21.65 0.77 -38.77
CA PRO A 19 -20.93 1.07 -37.54
C PRO A 19 -20.35 2.49 -37.67
N GLU A 20 -20.70 3.36 -36.71
CA GLU A 20 -20.22 4.75 -36.70
C GLU A 20 -18.69 4.73 -36.82
N GLU A 21 -18.16 5.28 -37.89
CA GLU A 21 -16.73 5.48 -38.05
C GLU A 21 -16.29 6.48 -36.98
N ILE A 22 -15.55 5.93 -35.99
CA ILE A 22 -14.97 6.74 -34.89
C ILE A 22 -14.03 7.77 -35.52
N SER A 23 -14.21 9.04 -35.20
CA SER A 23 -13.33 10.09 -35.70
C SER A 23 -11.86 9.88 -35.21
N PRO A 24 -10.85 10.35 -35.95
CA PRO A 24 -9.45 10.24 -35.49
C PRO A 24 -9.21 10.85 -34.12
N GLU A 25 -9.94 11.89 -33.76
CA GLU A 25 -9.85 12.53 -32.43
C GLU A 25 -10.45 11.65 -31.34
N GLU A 26 -11.57 10.99 -31.58
CA GLU A 26 -12.19 10.03 -30.67
C GLU A 26 -11.32 8.78 -30.51
N ALA A 27 -10.76 8.26 -31.60
CA ALA A 27 -9.83 7.15 -31.56
C ALA A 27 -8.58 7.49 -30.71
N ALA A 28 -8.02 8.70 -30.84
CA ALA A 28 -6.89 9.15 -30.02
C ALA A 28 -7.28 9.25 -28.54
N LYS A 29 -8.48 9.73 -28.19
CA LYS A 29 -8.96 9.78 -26.80
C LYS A 29 -9.15 8.39 -26.21
N ILE A 30 -9.65 7.44 -26.98
CA ILE A 30 -9.80 6.03 -26.55
C ILE A 30 -8.43 5.43 -26.24
N THR A 31 -7.46 5.61 -27.14
CA THR A 31 -6.08 5.10 -26.93
C THR A 31 -5.43 5.66 -25.65
N ILE A 32 -5.59 6.97 -25.40
CA ILE A 32 -5.08 7.59 -24.17
C ILE A 32 -5.73 6.99 -22.93
N LEU A 33 -7.02 6.73 -22.94
CA LEU A 33 -7.73 6.10 -21.82
C LEU A 33 -7.30 4.65 -21.60
N GLU A 34 -7.06 3.90 -22.68
CA GLU A 34 -6.55 2.53 -22.62
C GLU A 34 -5.13 2.50 -22.03
N ASP A 35 -4.24 3.40 -22.46
CA ASP A 35 -2.89 3.53 -21.92
C ASP A 35 -2.91 3.87 -20.41
N TYR A 36 -3.82 4.74 -20.00
CA TYR A 36 -4.03 5.08 -18.59
C TYR A 36 -4.49 3.85 -17.79
N GLN A 37 -5.40 3.07 -18.33
CA GLN A 37 -5.90 1.85 -17.70
C GLN A 37 -4.81 0.80 -17.54
N VAL A 38 -3.96 0.62 -18.57
CA VAL A 38 -2.79 -0.26 -18.51
C VAL A 38 -1.83 0.18 -17.41
N LEU A 39 -1.54 1.48 -17.29
CA LEU A 39 -0.69 2.01 -16.23
C LEU A 39 -1.25 1.68 -14.84
N TYR A 40 -2.54 1.93 -14.59
CA TYR A 40 -3.16 1.63 -13.29
C TYR A 40 -3.20 0.14 -12.97
N ASN A 41 -3.37 -0.73 -13.98
CA ASN A 41 -3.30 -2.17 -13.79
C ASN A 41 -1.90 -2.61 -13.35
N VAL A 42 -0.84 -2.09 -13.98
CA VAL A 42 0.55 -2.35 -13.61
C VAL A 42 0.85 -1.85 -12.19
N LEU A 43 0.35 -0.68 -11.82
CA LEU A 43 0.48 -0.17 -10.45
C LEU A 43 -0.24 -1.06 -9.43
N GLY A 44 -1.40 -1.61 -9.80
CA GLY A 44 -2.14 -2.58 -8.97
C GLY A 44 -1.38 -3.89 -8.77
N GLU A 45 -0.74 -4.40 -9.82
CA GLU A 45 0.12 -5.60 -9.74
C GLU A 45 1.35 -5.34 -8.85
N LEU A 46 2.00 -4.18 -9.02
CA LEU A 46 3.14 -3.78 -8.21
C LEU A 46 2.76 -3.64 -6.72
N ARG A 47 1.59 -3.03 -6.45
CA ARG A 47 1.03 -2.97 -5.09
C ARG A 47 0.89 -4.36 -4.49
N ALA A 48 0.23 -5.29 -5.21
CA ALA A 48 -0.02 -6.64 -4.73
C ALA A 48 1.30 -7.41 -4.43
N GLU A 49 2.35 -7.12 -5.17
CA GLU A 49 3.67 -7.69 -4.91
C GLU A 49 4.30 -7.12 -3.63
N VAL A 50 4.24 -5.80 -3.45
CA VAL A 50 4.77 -5.12 -2.25
C VAL A 50 4.02 -5.54 -0.99
N GLU A 51 2.69 -5.70 -1.07
CA GLU A 51 1.84 -6.11 0.06
C GLU A 51 2.23 -7.47 0.64
N LYS A 52 2.85 -8.37 -0.12
CA LYS A 52 3.34 -9.67 0.39
C LYS A 52 4.49 -9.52 1.41
N SER A 53 5.17 -8.39 1.39
CA SER A 53 6.22 -8.04 2.35
C SER A 53 5.72 -7.14 3.48
N MET A 54 4.42 -6.89 3.55
CA MET A 54 3.82 -6.00 4.54
C MET A 54 2.88 -6.72 5.48
N VAL A 55 2.81 -6.22 6.70
CA VAL A 55 1.91 -6.70 7.75
C VAL A 55 1.27 -5.51 8.48
N SER A 56 0.16 -5.77 9.14
CA SER A 56 -0.42 -4.80 10.08
C SER A 56 0.11 -5.09 11.48
N VAL A 57 0.63 -4.07 12.13
CA VAL A 57 1.11 -4.13 13.52
C VAL A 57 0.11 -3.41 14.40
N THR A 58 -0.34 -4.09 15.43
CA THR A 58 -1.29 -3.56 16.42
C THR A 58 -0.60 -3.48 17.77
N ALA A 59 -0.62 -2.30 18.37
CA ALA A 59 -0.13 -2.04 19.71
C ALA A 59 -1.31 -1.72 20.63
N VAL A 60 -1.34 -2.34 21.80
CA VAL A 60 -2.36 -2.10 22.82
C VAL A 60 -1.70 -1.50 24.05
N THR A 61 -2.21 -0.36 24.49
CA THR A 61 -1.81 0.31 25.72
C THR A 61 -3.02 0.35 26.65
N SER A 62 -2.84 -0.08 27.89
CA SER A 62 -3.88 -0.12 28.91
C SER A 62 -3.65 0.99 29.93
N ASP A 63 -4.53 1.96 29.95
CA ASP A 63 -4.57 3.01 30.98
C ASP A 63 -5.63 2.69 32.03
N VAL A 64 -5.26 2.81 33.31
CA VAL A 64 -6.21 2.71 34.41
C VAL A 64 -6.63 4.13 34.78
N ASN A 65 -7.91 4.45 34.60
CA ASN A 65 -8.42 5.74 35.00
C ASN A 65 -8.56 5.84 36.53
N TRP A 66 -8.83 7.05 37.06
CA TRP A 66 -8.98 7.31 38.50
C TRP A 66 -10.15 6.55 39.16
N ILE A 67 -11.08 5.97 38.38
CA ILE A 67 -12.22 5.16 38.87
C ILE A 67 -11.84 3.66 38.83
N ASN A 68 -10.61 3.32 38.46
CA ASN A 68 -10.10 1.95 38.35
C ASN A 68 -10.71 1.14 37.17
N ASP A 69 -11.23 1.85 36.15
CA ASP A 69 -11.61 1.22 34.88
C ASP A 69 -10.42 1.19 33.94
N THR A 70 -10.17 0.03 33.32
CA THR A 70 -9.12 -0.13 32.31
C THR A 70 -9.63 0.39 30.98
N LEU A 71 -8.93 1.39 30.43
CA LEU A 71 -9.17 1.91 29.08
C LEU A 71 -8.07 1.34 28.17
N GLU A 72 -8.46 0.56 27.18
CA GLU A 72 -7.54 0.06 26.16
C GLU A 72 -7.51 1.02 24.97
N ASN A 73 -6.33 1.52 24.66
CA ASN A 73 -6.07 2.25 23.43
C ASN A 73 -5.35 1.35 22.45
N THR A 74 -5.83 1.31 21.22
CA THR A 74 -5.25 0.49 20.16
C THR A 74 -4.63 1.39 19.09
N GLY A 75 -3.32 1.28 18.90
CA GLY A 75 -2.59 1.87 17.78
C GLY A 75 -2.40 0.83 16.67
N VAL A 76 -2.54 1.24 15.42
CA VAL A 76 -2.27 0.37 14.27
C VAL A 76 -1.29 1.06 13.34
N THR A 77 -0.23 0.35 12.97
CA THR A 77 0.79 0.83 12.01
C THR A 77 1.13 -0.25 10.99
N SER A 78 1.77 0.13 9.91
CA SER A 78 2.27 -0.83 8.92
C SER A 78 3.64 -1.34 9.34
N GLY A 79 3.87 -2.64 9.19
CA GLY A 79 5.16 -3.29 9.34
C GLY A 79 5.68 -3.80 8.01
N LEU A 80 7.01 -3.75 7.82
CA LEU A 80 7.71 -4.26 6.66
C LEU A 80 8.54 -5.47 7.04
N ILE A 81 8.29 -6.61 6.42
CA ILE A 81 9.06 -7.83 6.62
C ILE A 81 10.41 -7.68 5.91
N VAL A 82 11.48 -7.62 6.65
CA VAL A 82 12.83 -7.32 6.09
C VAL A 82 13.76 -8.53 6.05
N ALA A 83 13.60 -9.47 6.98
CA ALA A 83 14.47 -10.65 7.05
C ALA A 83 13.87 -11.71 7.98
N ASP A 84 14.53 -12.87 8.06
CA ASP A 84 14.47 -13.77 9.21
C ASP A 84 15.90 -14.14 9.68
N ASN A 85 16.01 -14.57 10.91
CA ASN A 85 17.27 -15.05 11.50
C ASN A 85 17.31 -16.58 11.69
N GLY A 86 16.40 -17.29 11.02
CA GLY A 86 16.23 -18.75 11.12
C GLY A 86 15.40 -19.20 12.34
N ARG A 87 14.99 -18.29 13.22
CA ARG A 87 14.13 -18.53 14.38
C ARG A 87 12.95 -17.55 14.44
N GLU A 88 13.18 -16.33 14.06
CA GLU A 88 12.23 -15.22 14.16
C GLU A 88 12.17 -14.47 12.83
N LEU A 89 10.99 -14.08 12.48
CA LEU A 89 10.73 -13.13 11.39
C LEU A 89 10.98 -11.72 11.91
N LEU A 90 11.74 -10.91 11.18
CA LEU A 90 12.09 -9.55 11.54
C LEU A 90 11.26 -8.54 10.73
N ILE A 91 10.61 -7.63 11.45
CA ILE A 91 9.66 -6.68 10.90
C ILE A 91 10.08 -5.28 11.34
N LEU A 92 10.25 -4.38 10.36
CA LEU A 92 10.52 -2.97 10.59
C LEU A 92 9.19 -2.22 10.68
N ALA A 93 8.99 -1.45 11.75
CA ALA A 93 7.77 -0.66 11.97
C ALA A 93 8.10 0.73 12.52
N GLY A 94 7.13 1.65 12.44
CA GLY A 94 7.22 2.95 13.09
C GLY A 94 7.15 2.78 14.61
N TYR A 95 8.07 3.41 15.35
CA TYR A 95 8.15 3.28 16.82
C TYR A 95 7.05 4.05 17.56
N ARG A 96 6.59 5.16 17.01
CA ARG A 96 5.63 6.06 17.70
C ARG A 96 4.38 5.35 18.22
N GLU A 97 3.81 4.44 17.41
CA GLU A 97 2.59 3.71 17.75
C GLU A 97 2.85 2.51 18.68
N LEU A 98 4.14 2.21 18.92
CA LEU A 98 4.59 1.11 19.77
C LEU A 98 5.10 1.59 21.12
N GLU A 99 5.27 2.92 21.27
CA GLU A 99 5.73 3.53 22.53
C GLU A 99 4.72 3.25 23.63
N ASP A 100 5.22 2.76 24.77
CA ASP A 100 4.42 2.41 25.94
C ASP A 100 3.36 1.30 25.72
N ALA A 101 3.46 0.51 24.63
CA ALA A 101 2.54 -0.60 24.39
C ALA A 101 2.76 -1.75 25.39
N ASP A 102 1.69 -2.19 26.04
CA ASP A 102 1.70 -3.36 26.92
C ASP A 102 1.78 -4.66 26.11
N SER A 103 1.22 -4.67 24.91
CA SER A 103 1.30 -5.80 24.00
C SER A 103 1.36 -5.34 22.54
N ILE A 104 2.11 -6.09 21.75
CA ILE A 104 2.25 -5.86 20.32
C ILE A 104 1.93 -7.14 19.59
N SER A 105 1.09 -7.05 18.57
CA SER A 105 0.74 -8.17 17.70
C SER A 105 0.88 -7.82 16.24
N VAL A 106 1.13 -8.81 15.42
CA VAL A 106 1.28 -8.71 13.97
C VAL A 106 0.26 -9.60 13.28
N SER A 107 -0.45 -9.05 12.30
CA SER A 107 -1.48 -9.77 11.56
C SER A 107 -0.91 -10.39 10.28
N PHE A 108 -1.10 -11.70 10.13
CA PHE A 108 -0.78 -12.48 8.93
C PHE A 108 -2.06 -13.07 8.36
N GLY A 109 -2.62 -12.44 7.32
CA GLY A 109 -3.87 -12.92 6.71
C GLY A 109 -5.08 -12.91 7.64
N GLY A 110 -5.07 -12.06 8.68
CA GLY A 110 -6.12 -11.97 9.69
C GLY A 110 -5.78 -12.67 11.02
N ASP A 111 -4.80 -13.59 11.04
CA ASP A 111 -4.30 -14.19 12.26
C ASP A 111 -3.35 -13.26 13.00
N GLN A 112 -3.60 -13.00 14.26
CA GLN A 112 -2.74 -12.20 15.13
C GLN A 112 -1.68 -13.09 15.78
N LYS A 113 -0.42 -12.64 15.70
CA LYS A 113 0.73 -13.28 16.35
C LYS A 113 1.40 -12.27 17.27
N GLU A 114 1.76 -12.70 18.47
CA GLU A 114 2.50 -11.86 19.39
C GLU A 114 3.87 -11.52 18.83
N ALA A 115 4.29 -10.26 19.01
CA ALA A 115 5.58 -9.77 18.56
C ALA A 115 6.34 -9.13 19.71
N ALA A 116 7.65 -9.38 19.75
CA ALA A 116 8.56 -8.75 20.69
C ALA A 116 9.36 -7.63 20.02
N VAL A 117 9.57 -6.53 20.72
CA VAL A 117 10.49 -5.49 20.30
C VAL A 117 11.93 -5.98 20.49
N LYS A 118 12.72 -5.97 19.43
CA LYS A 118 14.16 -6.34 19.46
C LYS A 118 15.07 -5.15 19.58
N GLU A 119 14.79 -4.10 18.81
CA GLU A 119 15.61 -2.93 18.73
C GLU A 119 14.74 -1.70 18.46
N ILE A 120 15.13 -0.57 19.02
CA ILE A 120 14.48 0.73 18.81
C ILE A 120 15.54 1.76 18.44
N ASP A 121 15.33 2.44 17.35
CA ASP A 121 16.04 3.67 17.01
C ASP A 121 15.10 4.85 17.20
N GLN A 122 15.15 5.46 18.37
CA GLN A 122 14.35 6.64 18.70
C GLN A 122 14.68 7.84 17.81
N ALA A 123 15.91 7.91 17.30
CA ALA A 123 16.34 9.02 16.45
C ALA A 123 15.64 8.99 15.09
N THR A 124 15.48 7.82 14.49
CA THR A 124 14.73 7.65 13.24
C THR A 124 13.24 7.39 13.45
N GLY A 125 12.85 7.04 14.68
CA GLY A 125 11.47 6.65 14.99
C GLY A 125 11.12 5.26 14.43
N LEU A 126 12.09 4.36 14.31
CA LEU A 126 11.91 3.01 13.80
C LEU A 126 12.15 1.97 14.92
N ALA A 127 11.42 0.87 14.83
CA ALA A 127 11.60 -0.31 15.67
C ALA A 127 11.71 -1.58 14.82
N VAL A 128 12.48 -2.55 15.31
CA VAL A 128 12.52 -3.90 14.79
C VAL A 128 11.73 -4.80 15.72
N LEU A 129 10.69 -5.43 15.18
CA LEU A 129 9.88 -6.41 15.87
C LEU A 129 10.28 -7.82 15.42
N ALA A 130 10.05 -8.79 16.29
CA ALA A 130 10.28 -10.19 15.98
C ALA A 130 9.03 -11.02 16.30
N VAL A 131 8.69 -11.90 15.37
CA VAL A 131 7.67 -12.93 15.53
C VAL A 131 8.34 -14.30 15.39
N PRO A 132 8.17 -15.24 16.36
CA PRO A 132 8.77 -16.57 16.24
C PRO A 132 8.24 -17.28 14.98
N LEU A 133 9.14 -17.84 14.17
CA LEU A 133 8.75 -18.62 12.98
C LEU A 133 7.92 -19.86 13.34
N SER A 134 8.06 -20.38 14.56
CA SER A 134 7.25 -21.49 15.06
C SER A 134 5.76 -21.16 15.22
N GLU A 135 5.43 -19.89 15.40
CA GLU A 135 4.05 -19.39 15.50
C GLU A 135 3.34 -19.25 14.14
N LEU A 136 4.11 -19.28 13.05
CA LEU A 136 3.59 -19.15 11.70
C LEU A 136 3.30 -20.53 11.10
N SER A 137 2.13 -20.67 10.48
CA SER A 137 1.80 -21.86 9.67
C SER A 137 2.71 -21.96 8.44
N GLU A 138 2.77 -23.14 7.81
CA GLU A 138 3.50 -23.30 6.54
C GLU A 138 2.93 -22.41 5.44
N GLU A 139 1.63 -22.25 5.39
CA GLU A 139 0.96 -21.38 4.42
C GLU A 139 1.37 -19.92 4.61
N GLN A 140 1.37 -19.43 5.85
CA GLN A 140 1.82 -18.07 6.18
C GLN A 140 3.28 -17.86 5.79
N ARG A 141 4.18 -18.82 6.15
CA ARG A 141 5.60 -18.74 5.80
C ARG A 141 5.83 -18.74 4.29
N ASN A 142 5.10 -19.56 3.55
CA ASN A 142 5.21 -19.62 2.08
C ASN A 142 4.63 -18.38 1.37
N GLY A 143 3.70 -17.68 2.01
CA GLY A 143 3.10 -16.44 1.50
C GLY A 143 3.93 -15.18 1.77
N ILE A 144 4.94 -15.25 2.65
CA ILE A 144 5.78 -14.11 3.00
C ILE A 144 6.84 -13.86 1.93
N THR A 145 7.01 -12.59 1.60
CA THR A 145 8.13 -12.10 0.79
C THR A 145 8.93 -11.09 1.61
N TYR A 146 10.25 -11.16 1.55
CA TYR A 146 11.10 -10.15 2.19
C TYR A 146 11.20 -8.91 1.31
N ALA A 147 11.08 -7.74 1.92
CA ALA A 147 11.21 -6.49 1.20
C ALA A 147 12.64 -6.31 0.66
N SER A 148 12.73 -5.94 -0.59
CA SER A 148 14.00 -5.53 -1.20
C SER A 148 14.25 -4.06 -0.90
N LEU A 149 15.22 -3.78 -0.02
CA LEU A 149 15.56 -2.41 0.33
C LEU A 149 16.33 -1.73 -0.80
N GLY A 150 15.81 -0.59 -1.26
CA GLY A 150 16.44 0.22 -2.28
C GLY A 150 17.65 1.00 -1.75
N SER A 151 18.50 1.48 -2.66
CA SER A 151 19.59 2.37 -2.34
C SER A 151 19.36 3.75 -2.95
N SER A 152 19.49 4.79 -2.13
CA SER A 152 19.47 6.19 -2.58
C SER A 152 20.86 6.70 -2.98
N ALA A 153 21.92 5.91 -2.78
CA ALA A 153 23.28 6.31 -3.07
C ALA A 153 23.59 6.25 -4.58
N GLY A 154 24.17 7.33 -5.10
CA GLY A 154 24.70 7.36 -6.47
C GLY A 154 23.66 7.36 -7.61
N ARG A 155 22.38 7.50 -7.32
CA ARG A 155 21.30 7.59 -8.32
C ARG A 155 20.58 8.92 -8.23
N ALA A 156 20.26 9.50 -9.38
CA ALA A 156 19.34 10.64 -9.44
C ALA A 156 17.91 10.09 -9.34
N LEU A 157 17.25 10.34 -8.22
CA LEU A 157 15.89 9.86 -7.94
C LEU A 157 14.83 10.94 -8.15
N VAL A 158 15.22 12.23 -8.13
CA VAL A 158 14.27 13.33 -8.30
C VAL A 158 13.53 13.21 -9.63
N GLY A 159 12.20 13.30 -9.57
CA GLY A 159 11.30 13.08 -10.70
C GLY A 159 10.95 11.62 -11.00
N GLN A 160 11.53 10.66 -10.27
CA GLN A 160 11.13 9.26 -10.42
C GLN A 160 9.75 9.01 -9.78
N PRO A 161 8.89 8.23 -10.45
CA PRO A 161 7.60 7.84 -9.88
C PRO A 161 7.80 6.94 -8.66
N VAL A 162 6.92 7.08 -7.69
CA VAL A 162 6.88 6.28 -6.47
C VAL A 162 5.45 5.86 -6.13
N LEU A 163 5.34 4.71 -5.50
CA LEU A 163 4.09 4.16 -5.00
C LEU A 163 4.22 3.96 -3.49
N ALA A 164 3.46 4.70 -2.70
CA ALA A 164 3.37 4.49 -1.26
C ALA A 164 2.28 3.47 -0.94
N VAL A 165 2.66 2.41 -0.24
CA VAL A 165 1.78 1.29 0.13
C VAL A 165 1.76 1.12 1.64
N GLY A 166 0.61 0.77 2.19
CA GLY A 166 0.41 0.57 3.63
C GLY A 166 -0.73 1.40 4.16
N SER A 167 -0.43 2.50 4.80
CA SER A 167 -1.40 3.46 5.36
C SER A 167 -0.96 4.91 5.09
N PRO A 168 -0.48 5.25 3.87
CA PRO A 168 0.05 6.59 3.60
C PRO A 168 -0.98 7.70 3.84
N ALA A 169 -2.25 7.42 3.64
CA ALA A 169 -3.36 8.33 3.94
C ALA A 169 -3.95 8.16 5.34
N GLY A 170 -3.33 7.37 6.21
CA GLY A 170 -3.82 7.06 7.56
C GLY A 170 -4.90 5.97 7.62
N ALA A 171 -5.29 5.38 6.49
CA ALA A 171 -6.20 4.26 6.41
C ALA A 171 -5.45 3.02 5.94
N GLY A 172 -5.60 1.89 6.66
CA GLY A 172 -4.94 0.64 6.35
C GLY A 172 -5.26 0.14 4.94
N GLY A 173 -4.25 -0.41 4.25
CA GLY A 173 -4.39 -0.90 2.89
C GLY A 173 -4.53 0.21 1.83
N SER A 174 -4.27 1.47 2.19
CA SER A 174 -4.29 2.57 1.23
C SER A 174 -3.03 2.61 0.37
N VAL A 175 -3.17 3.23 -0.79
CA VAL A 175 -2.10 3.41 -1.78
C VAL A 175 -2.11 4.85 -2.27
N CYS A 176 -0.94 5.45 -2.37
CA CYS A 176 -0.78 6.76 -3.00
C CYS A 176 0.30 6.69 -4.07
N TYR A 177 0.07 7.38 -5.17
CA TYR A 177 1.02 7.52 -6.26
C TYR A 177 1.57 8.94 -6.30
N GLY A 178 2.86 9.09 -6.51
CA GLY A 178 3.53 10.38 -6.58
C GLY A 178 4.91 10.29 -7.20
N MET A 179 5.73 11.27 -6.92
CA MET A 179 7.12 11.31 -7.39
C MET A 179 8.07 11.77 -6.28
N VAL A 180 9.34 11.45 -6.44
CA VAL A 180 10.40 12.00 -5.61
C VAL A 180 10.61 13.48 -5.98
N THR A 181 10.39 14.37 -5.02
CA THR A 181 10.53 15.84 -5.22
C THR A 181 11.90 16.36 -4.82
N SER A 182 12.57 15.73 -3.86
CA SER A 182 13.96 16.06 -3.54
C SER A 182 14.73 14.86 -2.99
N GLN A 183 16.06 14.96 -3.09
CA GLN A 183 17.00 13.96 -2.60
C GLN A 183 18.09 14.66 -1.77
N GLY A 184 18.37 14.09 -0.60
CA GLY A 184 19.44 14.60 0.26
C GLY A 184 19.00 15.75 1.16
N THR A 185 17.68 15.94 1.37
CA THR A 185 17.20 16.85 2.42
C THR A 185 17.75 16.40 3.76
N ALA A 186 18.48 17.26 4.43
CA ALA A 186 19.09 16.92 5.71
C ALA A 186 18.03 16.90 6.81
N LEU A 187 17.93 15.79 7.52
CA LEU A 187 17.30 15.69 8.83
C LEU A 187 18.42 15.68 9.88
N GLY A 188 18.62 16.81 10.55
CA GLY A 188 19.56 16.93 11.67
C GLY A 188 18.92 16.35 12.92
N LEU A 189 19.49 15.27 13.44
CA LEU A 189 19.19 14.71 14.75
C LEU A 189 20.37 14.99 15.68
N LEU A 190 20.17 14.84 17.00
CA LEU A 190 21.19 15.20 18.01
C LEU A 190 22.56 14.57 17.74
N ASP A 191 22.60 13.33 17.27
CA ASP A 191 23.83 12.55 17.06
C ASP A 191 24.06 12.10 15.61
N SER A 192 23.18 12.46 14.67
CA SER A 192 23.24 11.97 13.29
C SER A 192 22.60 12.92 12.29
N ASN A 193 23.14 12.92 11.09
CA ASN A 193 22.55 13.61 9.95
C ASN A 193 22.10 12.59 8.90
N TYR A 194 20.80 12.42 8.76
CA TYR A 194 20.22 11.59 7.72
C TYR A 194 19.91 12.42 6.46
N LYS A 195 20.07 11.79 5.31
CA LYS A 195 19.65 12.35 4.02
C LYS A 195 18.34 11.69 3.63
N LEU A 196 17.29 12.49 3.60
CA LEU A 196 15.95 12.04 3.26
C LEU A 196 15.64 12.18 1.78
N LEU A 197 14.79 11.30 1.29
CA LEU A 197 13.99 11.51 0.09
C LEU A 197 12.68 12.17 0.49
N THR A 198 12.24 13.15 -0.26
CA THR A 198 10.91 13.74 -0.12
C THR A 198 10.08 13.47 -1.36
N THR A 199 8.77 13.31 -1.17
CA THR A 199 7.82 13.06 -2.24
C THR A 199 6.71 14.11 -2.20
N ASP A 200 5.88 14.18 -3.22
CA ASP A 200 4.66 14.97 -3.26
C ASP A 200 3.44 14.24 -2.65
N ILE A 201 3.66 13.01 -2.14
CA ILE A 201 2.62 12.26 -1.47
C ILE A 201 2.36 12.89 -0.10
N TYR A 202 1.11 13.32 0.12
CA TYR A 202 0.70 13.85 1.42
C TYR A 202 0.53 12.69 2.42
N GLY A 203 1.28 12.76 3.52
CA GLY A 203 1.17 11.86 4.65
C GLY A 203 0.33 12.50 5.78
N SER A 204 -0.65 11.77 6.31
CA SER A 204 -1.34 12.16 7.54
C SER A 204 -0.43 11.92 8.76
N ARG A 205 -0.86 12.39 9.95
CA ARG A 205 -0.09 12.13 11.20
C ARG A 205 -0.01 10.65 11.56
N SER A 206 -1.00 9.87 11.14
CA SER A 206 -1.08 8.41 11.30
C SER A 206 -0.62 7.64 10.06
N ALA A 207 0.07 8.32 9.13
CA ALA A 207 0.60 7.66 7.95
C ALA A 207 1.72 6.69 8.33
N SER A 208 1.64 5.50 7.79
CA SER A 208 2.68 4.47 7.87
C SER A 208 2.72 3.68 6.57
N GLY A 209 3.84 3.07 6.28
CA GLY A 209 4.00 2.28 5.07
C GLY A 209 5.39 2.39 4.48
N VAL A 210 5.49 2.00 3.22
CA VAL A 210 6.73 1.99 2.43
C VAL A 210 6.53 2.70 1.10
N ILE A 211 7.61 3.16 0.52
CA ILE A 211 7.67 3.78 -0.80
C ILE A 211 8.62 2.99 -1.68
#